data_38e16bc6f20bc8e9ff8fa6bd1fd5ed72
#
_entry.id   38e16bc6f20bc8e9ff8fa6bd1fd5ed72
#
_cell.length_a   1.000
_cell.length_b   1.000
_cell.length_c   1.000
_cell.angle_alpha   90.00
_cell.angle_beta   90.00
_cell.angle_gamma   90.00
#
_symmetry.space_group_name_H-M   'P 1'
#
loop_
_entity.id
_entity.type
_entity.pdbx_description
1 polymer ?
#
loop_
_entity_poly.entity_id
_entity_poly.type
_entity_poly.pdbx_seq_one_letter_code
_entity_poly.pdbx_strand_id
1 'polypeptide(L)'
;MNQQLRQDADRIIADAIHAVLPDQAVIRALEAASFPGRIRLVAAGKAAWQMAQAASKALGDSLECGVICTKYGHCGGKLPKITCCEGGHPIPDENSLRATDAALSLVQGLTAQDTVLFLLSGGGSALFEKPLIPLHELQDITQQLLASGASIVEINAIRKRLSAVKGGRFAKLCQPARVFSIVLSDILGDPLDMIASGPACPDASTCGEALSIAARYHLRLSPEAMSLLHQETPKTLSNVETHVTGSVRELCSAAAAACSSLGYTPIVLTDVLSCQARDAGQVLSAIARTHAQDGQKRAFLMGGETVVHVTGRGKGGRNQELALAAAQELSGITTAAVFSIGSDGTDGPTDAAGGYVDGDTASRLSAQGISIAQMLQENNAYHALEKANGLIFTGPTGTNVNDVAVLLIDTAN
;
A
#
# COMPACT_ATOMS: atom_id res chain seq x y z
N MET A 1 7.52 -23.70 -21.45
CA MET A 1 7.82 -22.45 -20.72
C MET A 1 9.06 -21.82 -21.32
N ASN A 2 8.96 -20.58 -21.73
CA ASN A 2 10.11 -19.80 -22.17
C ASN A 2 10.99 -19.44 -20.97
N GLN A 3 12.17 -20.07 -20.87
CA GLN A 3 13.05 -19.93 -19.71
C GLN A 3 13.64 -18.51 -19.60
N GLN A 4 13.93 -17.84 -20.72
CA GLN A 4 14.47 -16.48 -20.70
C GLN A 4 13.44 -15.47 -20.18
N LEU A 5 12.21 -15.51 -20.73
CA LEU A 5 11.13 -14.63 -20.24
C LEU A 5 10.79 -14.87 -18.77
N ARG A 6 10.90 -16.13 -18.29
CA ARG A 6 10.70 -16.44 -16.88
C ARG A 6 11.81 -15.85 -16.00
N GLN A 7 13.06 -15.98 -16.41
CA GLN A 7 14.20 -15.38 -15.67
C GLN A 7 14.12 -13.86 -15.65
N ASP A 8 13.75 -13.23 -16.78
CA ASP A 8 13.55 -11.80 -16.87
C ASP A 8 12.43 -11.36 -15.90
N ALA A 9 11.29 -12.07 -15.87
CA ALA A 9 10.19 -11.80 -14.95
C ALA A 9 10.64 -11.91 -13.49
N ASP A 10 11.33 -12.99 -13.10
CA ASP A 10 11.83 -13.21 -11.75
C ASP A 10 12.79 -12.09 -11.31
N ARG A 11 13.63 -11.60 -12.21
CA ARG A 11 14.55 -10.48 -11.96
C ARG A 11 13.79 -9.17 -11.77
N ILE A 12 12.83 -8.85 -12.66
CA ILE A 12 12.00 -7.64 -12.57
C ILE A 12 11.23 -7.62 -11.26
N ILE A 13 10.65 -8.75 -10.87
CA ILE A 13 9.91 -8.90 -9.61
C ILE A 13 10.82 -8.61 -8.41
N ALA A 14 12.01 -9.22 -8.37
CA ALA A 14 12.95 -9.04 -7.27
C ALA A 14 13.41 -7.58 -7.14
N ASP A 15 13.80 -6.95 -8.24
CA ASP A 15 14.27 -5.57 -8.28
C ASP A 15 13.13 -4.57 -7.91
N ALA A 16 11.91 -4.81 -8.42
CA ALA A 16 10.74 -3.97 -8.13
C ALA A 16 10.33 -4.03 -6.65
N ILE A 17 10.23 -5.23 -6.07
CA ILE A 17 9.90 -5.40 -4.65
C ILE A 17 11.00 -4.77 -3.78
N HIS A 18 12.27 -5.03 -4.08
CA HIS A 18 13.40 -4.47 -3.32
C HIS A 18 13.34 -2.94 -3.26
N ALA A 19 12.99 -2.29 -4.37
CA ALA A 19 12.93 -0.84 -4.44
C ALA A 19 11.84 -0.21 -3.56
N VAL A 20 10.76 -0.94 -3.24
CA VAL A 20 9.65 -0.44 -2.40
C VAL A 20 9.65 -0.99 -0.98
N LEU A 21 10.73 -1.64 -0.56
CA LEU A 21 10.89 -2.04 0.83
C LEU A 21 10.91 -0.81 1.76
N PRO A 22 10.34 -0.93 2.97
CA PRO A 22 10.22 0.19 3.90
C PRO A 22 11.55 0.85 4.27
N ASP A 23 12.61 0.08 4.37
CA ASP A 23 13.96 0.56 4.68
C ASP A 23 14.54 1.38 3.51
N GLN A 24 14.43 0.89 2.28
CA GLN A 24 14.88 1.58 1.08
C GLN A 24 14.15 2.90 0.86
N ALA A 25 12.84 2.90 1.10
CA ALA A 25 12.00 4.07 1.03
C ALA A 25 12.47 5.18 1.99
N VAL A 26 12.79 4.81 3.24
CA VAL A 26 13.28 5.75 4.26
C VAL A 26 14.68 6.25 3.91
N ILE A 27 15.60 5.37 3.52
CA ILE A 27 16.98 5.75 3.19
C ILE A 27 17.00 6.79 2.07
N ARG A 28 16.30 6.53 0.96
CA ARG A 28 16.24 7.47 -0.18
C ARG A 28 15.71 8.85 0.22
N ALA A 29 14.65 8.90 1.06
CA ALA A 29 14.10 10.18 1.50
C ALA A 29 15.08 10.95 2.40
N LEU A 30 15.81 10.26 3.27
CA LEU A 30 16.77 10.88 4.17
C LEU A 30 18.04 11.37 3.47
N GLU A 31 18.51 10.67 2.44
CA GLU A 31 19.67 11.07 1.63
C GLU A 31 19.45 12.39 0.90
N ALA A 32 18.20 12.69 0.52
CA ALA A 32 17.83 13.93 -0.15
C ALA A 32 17.56 15.09 0.82
N ALA A 33 17.63 14.87 2.14
CA ALA A 33 17.22 15.83 3.14
C ALA A 33 18.39 16.28 4.06
N SER A 34 18.24 17.48 4.66
CA SER A 34 19.14 18.00 5.68
C SER A 34 18.35 18.41 6.91
N PHE A 35 18.89 18.07 8.07
CA PHE A 35 18.23 18.29 9.37
C PHE A 35 19.18 19.08 10.28
N PRO A 36 19.03 20.41 10.41
CA PRO A 36 20.01 21.25 11.12
C PRO A 36 19.93 21.17 12.65
N GLY A 37 18.80 20.69 13.21
CA GLY A 37 18.57 20.64 14.66
C GLY A 37 18.38 19.23 15.19
N ARG A 38 17.69 19.11 16.33
CA ARG A 38 17.35 17.83 16.95
C ARG A 38 16.31 17.11 16.11
N ILE A 39 16.45 15.82 15.98
CA ILE A 39 15.47 14.98 15.28
C ILE A 39 14.75 14.12 16.30
N ARG A 40 13.42 14.24 16.35
CA ARG A 40 12.54 13.35 17.10
C ARG A 40 11.72 12.50 16.14
N LEU A 41 11.72 11.19 16.34
CA LEU A 41 11.07 10.25 15.45
C LEU A 41 9.71 9.81 16.00
N VAL A 42 8.67 9.90 15.18
CA VAL A 42 7.38 9.27 15.42
C VAL A 42 7.09 8.37 14.22
N ALA A 43 6.89 7.08 14.47
CA ALA A 43 6.54 6.13 13.43
C ALA A 43 5.19 5.47 13.73
N ALA A 44 4.30 5.38 12.73
CA ALA A 44 2.97 4.81 12.90
C ALA A 44 2.58 3.89 11.74
N GLY A 45 2.06 2.71 12.05
CA GLY A 45 1.60 1.74 11.05
C GLY A 45 2.25 0.36 11.18
N LYS A 46 1.89 -0.55 10.27
CA LYS A 46 2.37 -1.95 10.30
C LYS A 46 3.88 -2.07 10.02
N ALA A 47 4.42 -1.23 9.12
CA ALA A 47 5.85 -1.20 8.79
C ALA A 47 6.65 -0.19 9.64
N ALA A 48 6.03 0.44 10.66
CA ALA A 48 6.62 1.51 11.44
C ALA A 48 7.95 1.11 12.11
N TRP A 49 8.08 -0.13 12.57
CA TRP A 49 9.32 -0.61 13.18
C TRP A 49 10.47 -0.70 12.17
N GLN A 50 10.23 -1.27 10.99
CA GLN A 50 11.24 -1.39 9.93
C GLN A 50 11.68 -0.01 9.43
N MET A 51 10.73 0.90 9.20
CA MET A 51 11.02 2.29 8.83
C MET A 51 11.86 3.00 9.90
N ALA A 52 11.50 2.85 11.17
CA ALA A 52 12.23 3.45 12.29
C ALA A 52 13.63 2.86 12.46
N GLN A 53 13.81 1.56 12.20
CA GLN A 53 15.12 0.91 12.21
C GLN A 53 16.03 1.49 11.12
N ALA A 54 15.51 1.66 9.91
CA ALA A 54 16.27 2.26 8.81
C ALA A 54 16.65 3.71 9.13
N ALA A 55 15.71 4.51 9.62
CA ALA A 55 15.94 5.89 10.04
C ALA A 55 16.99 5.98 11.19
N SER A 56 16.89 5.11 12.18
CA SER A 56 17.83 5.06 13.30
C SER A 56 19.26 4.76 12.85
N LYS A 57 19.41 3.83 11.89
CA LYS A 57 20.73 3.52 11.30
C LYS A 57 21.29 4.69 10.48
N ALA A 58 20.45 5.31 9.65
CA ALA A 58 20.87 6.40 8.77
C ALA A 58 21.22 7.68 9.54
N LEU A 59 20.47 8.01 10.59
CA LEU A 59 20.65 9.25 11.36
C LEU A 59 21.66 9.11 12.50
N GLY A 60 21.87 7.90 13.01
CA GLY A 60 22.84 7.64 14.09
C GLY A 60 22.60 8.53 15.30
N ASP A 61 23.65 9.29 15.69
CA ASP A 61 23.61 10.17 16.85
C ASP A 61 22.76 11.42 16.69
N SER A 62 22.44 11.82 15.45
CA SER A 62 21.55 12.94 15.16
C SER A 62 20.10 12.68 15.62
N LEU A 63 19.71 11.41 15.78
CA LEU A 63 18.43 11.05 16.36
C LEU A 63 18.45 11.19 17.87
N GLU A 64 17.65 12.12 18.41
CA GLU A 64 17.55 12.38 19.86
C GLU A 64 16.76 11.26 20.57
N CYS A 65 15.54 11.01 20.11
CA CYS A 65 14.65 9.98 20.65
C CYS A 65 13.51 9.67 19.67
N GLY A 66 12.76 8.59 19.93
CA GLY A 66 11.64 8.21 19.07
C GLY A 66 10.59 7.34 19.76
N VAL A 67 9.40 7.31 19.13
CA VAL A 67 8.27 6.43 19.50
C VAL A 67 7.74 5.75 18.24
N ILE A 68 7.52 4.45 18.36
CA ILE A 68 6.88 3.61 17.34
C ILE A 68 5.51 3.19 17.85
N CYS A 69 4.47 3.41 17.04
CA CYS A 69 3.10 2.93 17.25
C CYS A 69 2.81 1.85 16.18
N THR A 70 2.91 0.58 16.53
CA THR A 70 2.75 -0.52 15.59
C THR A 70 1.76 -1.58 16.06
N LYS A 71 1.41 -2.52 15.18
CA LYS A 71 0.50 -3.61 15.48
C LYS A 71 1.19 -4.66 16.37
N TYR A 72 0.42 -5.36 17.20
CA TYR A 72 0.90 -6.50 17.96
C TYR A 72 1.68 -7.50 17.10
N GLY A 73 2.86 -7.91 17.57
CA GLY A 73 3.75 -8.83 16.88
C GLY A 73 4.57 -8.21 15.74
N HIS A 74 4.52 -6.87 15.58
CA HIS A 74 5.30 -6.16 14.55
C HIS A 74 6.52 -5.41 15.12
N CYS A 75 6.77 -5.48 16.42
CA CYS A 75 7.99 -4.97 17.03
C CYS A 75 9.12 -5.98 16.83
N GLY A 76 10.11 -5.67 15.99
CA GLY A 76 11.24 -6.55 15.66
C GLY A 76 12.39 -6.51 16.67
N GLY A 77 12.20 -5.87 17.84
CA GLY A 77 13.19 -5.78 18.90
C GLY A 77 13.49 -4.36 19.35
N LYS A 78 14.51 -4.22 20.22
CA LYS A 78 14.90 -2.90 20.78
C LYS A 78 15.70 -2.10 19.77
N LEU A 79 15.37 -0.82 19.62
CA LEU A 79 16.15 0.16 18.89
C LEU A 79 16.74 1.21 19.84
N PRO A 80 17.98 1.68 19.60
CA PRO A 80 18.57 2.70 20.43
C PRO A 80 17.73 3.99 20.45
N LYS A 81 17.51 4.58 21.62
CA LYS A 81 16.78 5.84 21.82
C LYS A 81 15.30 5.82 21.37
N ILE A 82 14.73 4.65 20.99
CA ILE A 82 13.37 4.53 20.47
C ILE A 82 12.56 3.56 21.33
N THR A 83 11.36 3.99 21.72
CA THR A 83 10.38 3.16 22.42
C THR A 83 9.40 2.57 21.41
N CYS A 84 9.24 1.25 21.39
CA CYS A 84 8.24 0.56 20.58
C CYS A 84 7.01 0.24 21.40
N CYS A 85 5.85 0.72 20.93
CA CYS A 85 4.54 0.48 21.53
C CYS A 85 3.68 -0.29 20.53
N GLU A 86 3.08 -1.39 20.97
CA GLU A 86 2.18 -2.20 20.16
C GLU A 86 0.73 -1.96 20.55
N GLY A 87 -0.19 -1.97 19.58
CA GLY A 87 -1.60 -1.70 19.78
C GLY A 87 -2.51 -2.46 18.80
N GLY A 88 -3.82 -2.26 18.98
CA GLY A 88 -4.86 -2.94 18.22
C GLY A 88 -4.99 -2.46 16.77
N HIS A 89 -5.21 -3.41 15.87
CA HIS A 89 -5.51 -3.17 14.46
C HIS A 89 -6.39 -4.32 13.93
N PRO A 90 -7.48 -4.06 13.18
CA PRO A 90 -7.92 -2.76 12.60
C PRO A 90 -8.69 -1.83 13.55
N ILE A 91 -9.01 -2.28 14.75
CA ILE A 91 -9.74 -1.50 15.76
C ILE A 91 -8.73 -0.99 16.79
N PRO A 92 -8.68 0.34 17.05
CA PRO A 92 -7.81 0.90 18.08
C PRO A 92 -8.22 0.41 19.47
N ASP A 93 -7.25 0.20 20.34
CA ASP A 93 -7.43 -0.18 21.74
C ASP A 93 -6.69 0.79 22.70
N GLU A 94 -6.77 0.53 23.99
CA GLU A 94 -6.10 1.35 25.02
C GLU A 94 -4.56 1.44 24.81
N ASN A 95 -3.94 0.40 24.25
CA ASN A 95 -2.51 0.42 23.97
C ASN A 95 -2.19 1.31 22.77
N SER A 96 -3.07 1.36 21.73
CA SER A 96 -2.96 2.32 20.62
C SER A 96 -3.00 3.76 21.14
N LEU A 97 -3.90 4.04 22.12
CA LEU A 97 -4.02 5.35 22.74
C LEU A 97 -2.76 5.71 23.54
N ARG A 98 -2.25 4.79 24.35
CA ARG A 98 -1.00 4.99 25.11
C ARG A 98 0.21 5.24 24.20
N ALA A 99 0.30 4.52 23.08
CA ALA A 99 1.34 4.72 22.08
C ALA A 99 1.27 6.15 21.50
N THR A 100 0.06 6.59 21.17
CA THR A 100 -0.17 7.95 20.66
C THR A 100 0.12 9.02 21.72
N ASP A 101 -0.23 8.79 22.97
CA ASP A 101 0.09 9.70 24.08
C ASP A 101 1.61 9.84 24.28
N ALA A 102 2.36 8.75 24.16
CA ALA A 102 3.82 8.79 24.19
C ALA A 102 4.39 9.62 23.03
N ALA A 103 3.84 9.47 21.81
CA ALA A 103 4.24 10.27 20.65
C ALA A 103 3.88 11.76 20.83
N LEU A 104 2.70 12.08 21.39
CA LEU A 104 2.30 13.44 21.68
C LEU A 104 3.19 14.10 22.77
N SER A 105 3.58 13.34 23.78
CA SER A 105 4.51 13.81 24.81
C SER A 105 5.89 14.12 24.22
N LEU A 106 6.35 13.28 23.27
CA LEU A 106 7.64 13.45 22.60
C LEU A 106 7.71 14.74 21.79
N VAL A 107 6.61 15.21 21.22
CA VAL A 107 6.58 16.42 20.38
C VAL A 107 6.28 17.71 21.15
N GLN A 108 6.24 17.66 22.48
CA GLN A 108 6.10 18.86 23.31
C GLN A 108 7.41 19.64 23.45
N GLY A 109 7.32 20.96 23.55
CA GLY A 109 8.46 21.84 23.78
C GLY A 109 9.47 21.90 22.63
N LEU A 110 9.03 21.63 21.42
CA LEU A 110 9.83 21.75 20.21
C LEU A 110 10.02 23.21 19.81
N THR A 111 11.15 23.49 19.14
CA THR A 111 11.50 24.80 18.58
C THR A 111 11.50 24.77 17.05
N ALA A 112 11.61 25.92 16.42
CA ALA A 112 11.71 26.02 14.96
C ALA A 112 12.99 25.37 14.38
N GLN A 113 13.97 25.05 15.20
CA GLN A 113 15.19 24.36 14.80
C GLN A 113 15.04 22.83 14.84
N ASP A 114 14.01 22.33 15.52
CA ASP A 114 13.79 20.90 15.68
C ASP A 114 13.03 20.32 14.47
N THR A 115 13.25 19.03 14.21
CA THR A 115 12.51 18.28 13.19
C THR A 115 11.80 17.08 13.82
N VAL A 116 10.53 16.93 13.52
CA VAL A 116 9.80 15.69 13.74
C VAL A 116 9.89 14.85 12.46
N LEU A 117 10.64 13.76 12.51
CA LEU A 117 10.64 12.75 11.47
C LEU A 117 9.42 11.86 11.67
N PHE A 118 8.41 12.02 10.80
CA PHE A 118 7.15 11.29 10.89
C PHE A 118 7.07 10.19 9.84
N LEU A 119 7.18 8.93 10.26
CA LEU A 119 7.18 7.76 9.41
C LEU A 119 5.79 7.12 9.44
N LEU A 120 5.14 7.01 8.29
CA LEU A 120 3.76 6.57 8.20
C LEU A 120 3.61 5.42 7.21
N SER A 121 2.89 4.37 7.61
CA SER A 121 2.56 3.22 6.76
C SER A 121 1.13 2.74 6.96
N GLY A 122 0.66 1.79 6.18
CA GLY A 122 -0.66 1.21 6.27
C GLY A 122 -1.04 0.76 7.69
N GLY A 123 -2.31 0.93 8.05
CA GLY A 123 -2.83 0.62 9.39
C GLY A 123 -2.72 1.76 10.41
N GLY A 124 -2.08 2.87 10.07
CA GLY A 124 -1.91 4.03 10.95
C GLY A 124 -3.22 4.64 11.46
N SER A 125 -4.34 4.45 10.76
CA SER A 125 -5.64 4.96 11.21
C SER A 125 -6.11 4.40 12.57
N ALA A 126 -5.74 3.16 12.92
CA ALA A 126 -6.04 2.55 14.21
C ALA A 126 -4.87 2.69 15.20
N LEU A 127 -3.65 2.56 14.70
CA LEU A 127 -2.43 2.50 15.49
C LEU A 127 -1.97 3.88 16.01
N PHE A 128 -2.40 4.96 15.33
CA PHE A 128 -2.12 6.35 15.74
C PHE A 128 -3.43 7.10 15.93
N GLU A 129 -4.06 6.89 17.09
CA GLU A 129 -5.37 7.44 17.43
C GLU A 129 -5.36 8.02 18.83
N LYS A 130 -5.94 9.22 18.95
CA LYS A 130 -6.26 9.87 20.22
C LYS A 130 -7.67 10.47 20.13
N PRO A 131 -8.70 9.72 20.55
CA PRO A 131 -10.07 10.20 20.49
C PRO A 131 -10.28 11.43 21.39
N LEU A 132 -11.13 12.35 20.95
CA LEU A 132 -11.64 13.48 21.73
C LEU A 132 -12.93 13.15 22.47
N ILE A 133 -13.44 11.93 22.30
CA ILE A 133 -14.58 11.31 22.95
C ILE A 133 -14.15 9.96 23.54
N PRO A 134 -14.96 9.30 24.39
CA PRO A 134 -14.63 7.97 24.87
C PRO A 134 -14.35 6.98 23.74
N LEU A 135 -13.34 6.10 23.90
CA LEU A 135 -12.94 5.16 22.87
C LEU A 135 -14.09 4.27 22.36
N HIS A 136 -14.91 3.77 23.28
CA HIS A 136 -16.07 2.94 22.94
C HIS A 136 -17.09 3.68 22.05
N GLU A 137 -17.25 4.98 22.24
CA GLU A 137 -18.14 5.80 21.40
C GLU A 137 -17.55 5.98 19.99
N LEU A 138 -16.24 6.25 19.87
CA LEU A 138 -15.57 6.31 18.57
C LEU A 138 -15.69 4.98 17.81
N GLN A 139 -15.56 3.86 18.53
CA GLN A 139 -15.73 2.52 17.95
C GLN A 139 -17.18 2.30 17.49
N ASP A 140 -18.19 2.68 18.30
CA ASP A 140 -19.60 2.56 17.92
C ASP A 140 -19.95 3.43 16.70
N ILE A 141 -19.52 4.70 16.67
CA ILE A 141 -19.71 5.59 15.51
C ILE A 141 -19.08 5.00 14.24
N THR A 142 -17.87 4.47 14.36
CA THR A 142 -17.19 3.81 13.24
C THR A 142 -17.99 2.59 12.75
N GLN A 143 -18.50 1.78 13.67
CA GLN A 143 -19.31 0.62 13.33
C GLN A 143 -20.65 1.01 12.67
N GLN A 144 -21.31 2.08 13.14
CA GLN A 144 -22.51 2.61 12.51
C GLN A 144 -22.25 3.01 11.05
N LEU A 145 -21.15 3.73 10.78
CA LEU A 145 -20.77 4.14 9.42
C LEU A 145 -20.50 2.94 8.51
N LEU A 146 -19.73 1.97 8.99
CA LEU A 146 -19.44 0.73 8.24
C LEU A 146 -20.72 -0.05 7.92
N ALA A 147 -21.61 -0.23 8.91
CA ALA A 147 -22.87 -0.94 8.75
C ALA A 147 -23.83 -0.23 7.79
N SER A 148 -23.73 1.09 7.68
CA SER A 148 -24.57 1.91 6.79
C SER A 148 -24.03 1.98 5.35
N GLY A 149 -22.86 1.35 5.07
CA GLY A 149 -22.25 1.37 3.75
C GLY A 149 -21.60 2.72 3.39
N ALA A 150 -21.22 3.53 4.40
CA ALA A 150 -20.50 4.78 4.19
C ALA A 150 -19.16 4.52 3.50
N SER A 151 -18.80 5.37 2.55
CA SER A 151 -17.50 5.31 1.88
C SER A 151 -16.38 5.65 2.85
N ILE A 152 -15.14 5.21 2.53
CA ILE A 152 -13.97 5.53 3.36
C ILE A 152 -13.73 7.04 3.49
N VAL A 153 -14.09 7.82 2.47
CA VAL A 153 -14.03 9.29 2.49
C VAL A 153 -14.98 9.84 3.56
N GLU A 154 -16.22 9.36 3.58
CA GLU A 154 -17.24 9.79 4.56
C GLU A 154 -16.87 9.36 5.99
N ILE A 155 -16.36 8.13 6.16
CA ILE A 155 -15.87 7.65 7.44
C ILE A 155 -14.75 8.56 7.96
N ASN A 156 -13.79 8.91 7.11
CA ASN A 156 -12.66 9.76 7.49
C ASN A 156 -13.10 11.21 7.78
N ALA A 157 -14.10 11.76 7.07
CA ALA A 157 -14.63 13.10 7.36
C ALA A 157 -15.16 13.22 8.81
N ILE A 158 -15.79 12.16 9.31
CA ILE A 158 -16.24 12.06 10.72
C ILE A 158 -15.04 11.83 11.67
N ARG A 159 -14.22 10.81 11.39
CA ARG A 159 -13.12 10.40 12.28
C ARG A 159 -12.09 11.49 12.49
N LYS A 160 -11.76 12.27 11.46
CA LYS A 160 -10.80 13.39 11.56
C LYS A 160 -11.25 14.43 12.58
N ARG A 161 -12.55 14.66 12.75
CA ARG A 161 -13.09 15.62 13.72
C ARG A 161 -13.12 15.08 15.15
N LEU A 162 -13.27 13.78 15.30
CA LEU A 162 -13.33 13.11 16.60
C LEU A 162 -11.95 12.73 17.17
N SER A 163 -10.86 13.09 16.48
CA SER A 163 -9.49 12.73 16.86
C SER A 163 -8.60 13.95 17.09
N ALA A 164 -7.75 13.90 18.10
CA ALA A 164 -6.76 14.94 18.40
C ALA A 164 -5.54 14.92 17.46
N VAL A 165 -5.35 13.86 16.68
CA VAL A 165 -4.13 13.68 15.85
C VAL A 165 -4.40 13.64 14.36
N LYS A 166 -5.65 13.35 13.92
CA LYS A 166 -6.01 13.23 12.51
C LYS A 166 -6.31 14.58 11.84
N GLY A 167 -6.43 14.60 10.49
CA GLY A 167 -6.78 15.79 9.72
C GLY A 167 -5.84 16.96 9.95
N GLY A 168 -4.54 16.73 9.97
CA GLY A 168 -3.51 17.74 10.13
C GLY A 168 -3.22 18.17 11.58
N ARG A 169 -3.99 17.68 12.55
CA ARG A 169 -3.85 18.12 13.95
C ARG A 169 -2.51 17.72 14.55
N PHE A 170 -1.98 16.53 14.25
CA PHE A 170 -0.67 16.13 14.75
C PHE A 170 0.43 17.10 14.28
N ALA A 171 0.48 17.39 12.99
CA ALA A 171 1.47 18.33 12.48
C ALA A 171 1.32 19.75 13.04
N LYS A 172 0.07 20.17 13.31
CA LYS A 172 -0.20 21.45 14.00
C LYS A 172 0.34 21.45 15.43
N LEU A 173 0.23 20.33 16.15
CA LEU A 173 0.78 20.18 17.51
C LEU A 173 2.32 20.19 17.52
N CYS A 174 2.97 19.83 16.42
CA CYS A 174 4.42 19.88 16.30
C CYS A 174 4.97 21.30 16.08
N GLN A 175 4.11 22.30 15.76
CA GLN A 175 4.58 23.67 15.55
C GLN A 175 5.27 24.25 16.79
N PRO A 176 6.38 25.02 16.63
CA PRO A 176 6.92 25.57 15.39
C PRO A 176 7.92 24.64 14.67
N ALA A 177 8.14 23.39 15.12
CA ALA A 177 9.07 22.45 14.49
C ALA A 177 8.60 22.04 13.08
N ARG A 178 9.57 21.73 12.23
CA ARG A 178 9.32 21.09 10.91
C ARG A 178 8.86 19.65 11.11
N VAL A 179 7.88 19.22 10.34
CA VAL A 179 7.49 17.81 10.20
C VAL A 179 7.98 17.32 8.85
N PHE A 180 8.96 16.41 8.86
CA PHE A 180 9.41 15.71 7.68
C PHE A 180 8.73 14.34 7.64
N SER A 181 7.74 14.20 6.77
CA SER A 181 6.88 13.02 6.72
C SER A 181 7.30 12.10 5.59
N ILE A 182 7.59 10.82 5.90
CA ILE A 182 7.85 9.76 4.93
C ILE A 182 6.67 8.79 4.97
N VAL A 183 6.02 8.60 3.83
CA VAL A 183 4.78 7.83 3.71
C VAL A 183 4.97 6.63 2.79
N LEU A 184 4.62 5.45 3.29
CA LEU A 184 4.37 4.25 2.50
C LEU A 184 2.87 4.14 2.27
N SER A 185 2.43 4.29 1.03
CA SER A 185 1.02 4.32 0.67
C SER A 185 0.56 2.96 0.16
N ASP A 186 -0.51 2.45 0.77
CA ASP A 186 -1.27 1.29 0.32
C ASP A 186 -2.61 1.68 -0.35
N ILE A 187 -2.82 2.97 -0.63
CA ILE A 187 -4.04 3.51 -1.23
C ILE A 187 -3.75 4.04 -2.64
N LEU A 188 -4.54 3.62 -3.61
CA LEU A 188 -4.38 4.04 -5.01
C LEU A 188 -4.50 5.56 -5.16
N GLY A 189 -3.54 6.15 -5.90
CA GLY A 189 -3.46 7.60 -6.12
C GLY A 189 -2.88 8.39 -4.97
N ASP A 190 -2.40 7.72 -3.92
CA ASP A 190 -1.68 8.30 -2.77
C ASP A 190 -2.38 9.49 -2.09
N PRO A 191 -3.68 9.42 -1.78
CA PRO A 191 -4.39 10.52 -1.14
C PRO A 191 -3.91 10.70 0.30
N LEU A 192 -2.97 11.63 0.53
CA LEU A 192 -2.29 11.84 1.82
C LEU A 192 -3.25 12.09 2.98
N ASP A 193 -4.41 12.69 2.71
CA ASP A 193 -5.44 12.95 3.70
C ASP A 193 -6.24 11.70 4.11
N MET A 194 -6.11 10.61 3.33
CA MET A 194 -6.73 9.32 3.61
C MET A 194 -5.77 8.35 4.31
N ILE A 195 -4.46 8.45 4.06
CA ILE A 195 -3.44 7.61 4.70
C ILE A 195 -3.39 7.94 6.18
N ALA A 196 -3.67 6.97 7.04
CA ALA A 196 -3.84 7.11 8.49
C ALA A 196 -4.83 8.22 8.90
N SER A 197 -5.75 8.63 8.00
CA SER A 197 -6.65 9.77 8.15
C SER A 197 -5.93 11.12 8.25
N GLY A 198 -4.76 11.27 7.60
CA GLY A 198 -4.05 12.51 7.38
C GLY A 198 -3.50 13.23 8.61
N PRO A 199 -2.67 12.62 9.49
CA PRO A 199 -2.16 13.30 10.69
C PRO A 199 -1.28 14.53 10.37
N ALA A 200 -0.56 14.47 9.24
CA ALA A 200 0.32 15.53 8.76
C ALA A 200 -0.13 16.11 7.40
N CYS A 201 -1.42 16.02 7.10
CA CYS A 201 -2.00 16.56 5.87
C CYS A 201 -3.16 17.51 6.18
N PRO A 202 -3.27 18.68 5.52
CA PRO A 202 -4.46 19.51 5.63
C PRO A 202 -5.73 18.76 5.28
N ASP A 203 -6.81 19.01 5.99
CA ASP A 203 -8.09 18.32 5.74
C ASP A 203 -9.00 19.18 4.85
N ALA A 204 -9.29 18.66 3.65
CA ALA A 204 -10.18 19.34 2.71
C ALA A 204 -11.66 19.26 3.14
N SER A 205 -12.07 18.25 3.94
CA SER A 205 -13.47 18.08 4.36
C SER A 205 -13.95 19.19 5.28
N THR A 206 -15.23 19.58 5.17
CA THR A 206 -15.83 20.68 5.94
C THR A 206 -16.75 20.19 7.06
N CYS A 207 -17.04 21.04 8.06
CA CYS A 207 -18.05 20.75 9.08
C CYS A 207 -19.42 20.46 8.44
N GLY A 208 -19.80 21.20 7.38
CA GLY A 208 -21.05 20.99 6.67
C GLY A 208 -21.17 19.61 6.07
N GLU A 209 -20.10 19.09 5.46
CA GLU A 209 -20.05 17.72 4.96
C GLU A 209 -20.15 16.69 6.09
N ALA A 210 -19.41 16.86 7.19
CA ALA A 210 -19.48 15.95 8.32
C ALA A 210 -20.90 15.89 8.94
N LEU A 211 -21.54 17.03 9.12
CA LEU A 211 -22.93 17.10 9.62
C LEU A 211 -23.93 16.48 8.63
N SER A 212 -23.75 16.69 7.33
CA SER A 212 -24.57 16.07 6.28
C SER A 212 -24.42 14.54 6.28
N ILE A 213 -23.19 14.02 6.47
CA ILE A 213 -22.91 12.59 6.59
C ILE A 213 -23.59 12.03 7.84
N ALA A 214 -23.44 12.69 8.98
CA ALA A 214 -24.07 12.28 10.24
C ALA A 214 -25.61 12.20 10.12
N ALA A 215 -26.24 13.18 9.47
CA ALA A 215 -27.67 13.21 9.21
C ALA A 215 -28.11 12.12 8.22
N ARG A 216 -27.38 11.93 7.11
CA ARG A 216 -27.67 10.93 6.07
C ARG A 216 -27.70 9.52 6.63
N TYR A 217 -26.74 9.18 7.46
CA TYR A 217 -26.60 7.84 8.06
C TYR A 217 -27.27 7.71 9.42
N HIS A 218 -28.01 8.75 9.87
CA HIS A 218 -28.72 8.79 11.16
C HIS A 218 -27.82 8.37 12.33
N LEU A 219 -26.57 8.90 12.37
CA LEU A 219 -25.60 8.53 13.39
C LEU A 219 -26.09 8.92 14.80
N ARG A 220 -25.97 7.99 15.72
CA ARG A 220 -26.21 8.24 17.14
C ARG A 220 -24.93 8.83 17.74
N LEU A 221 -24.96 10.11 18.06
CA LEU A 221 -23.84 10.86 18.56
C LEU A 221 -24.18 11.44 19.92
N SER A 222 -23.20 11.45 20.85
CA SER A 222 -23.32 12.24 22.07
C SER A 222 -23.33 13.75 21.77
N PRO A 223 -23.80 14.59 22.70
CA PRO A 223 -23.70 16.05 22.56
C PRO A 223 -22.25 16.51 22.34
N GLU A 224 -21.28 15.83 22.95
CA GLU A 224 -19.86 16.12 22.80
C GLU A 224 -19.35 15.77 21.39
N ALA A 225 -19.65 14.59 20.88
CA ALA A 225 -19.32 14.20 19.51
C ALA A 225 -19.95 15.14 18.48
N MET A 226 -21.24 15.50 18.67
CA MET A 226 -21.93 16.47 17.80
C MET A 226 -21.24 17.83 17.83
N SER A 227 -20.85 18.33 19.00
CA SER A 227 -20.11 19.60 19.14
C SER A 227 -18.77 19.58 18.39
N LEU A 228 -18.05 18.45 18.39
CA LEU A 228 -16.81 18.29 17.67
C LEU A 228 -16.99 18.30 16.15
N LEU A 229 -18.13 17.81 15.63
CA LEU A 229 -18.42 17.88 14.19
C LEU A 229 -18.60 19.32 13.71
N HIS A 230 -18.95 20.27 14.56
CA HIS A 230 -19.01 21.70 14.24
C HIS A 230 -17.65 22.40 14.25
N GLN A 231 -16.56 21.70 14.64
CA GLN A 231 -15.22 22.28 14.69
C GLN A 231 -14.44 21.95 13.43
N GLU A 232 -13.90 22.98 12.75
CA GLU A 232 -13.07 22.74 11.58
C GLU A 232 -11.69 22.15 11.95
N THR A 233 -11.23 21.27 11.09
CA THR A 233 -9.86 20.73 11.10
C THR A 233 -8.90 21.70 10.43
N PRO A 234 -7.57 21.61 10.65
CA PRO A 234 -6.58 22.42 9.96
C PRO A 234 -6.70 22.38 8.44
N LYS A 235 -6.90 23.55 7.81
CA LYS A 235 -7.02 23.68 6.35
C LYS A 235 -5.69 23.97 5.66
N THR A 236 -4.72 24.44 6.41
CA THR A 236 -3.36 24.74 5.94
C THR A 236 -2.34 24.32 6.99
N LEU A 237 -1.20 23.86 6.54
CA LEU A 237 -0.04 23.52 7.35
C LEU A 237 1.20 24.10 6.68
N SER A 238 1.97 24.91 7.42
CA SER A 238 3.18 25.58 6.89
C SER A 238 4.47 24.89 7.29
N ASN A 239 4.39 23.89 8.17
CA ASN A 239 5.54 23.21 8.77
C ASN A 239 5.72 21.76 8.30
N VAL A 240 5.02 21.33 7.26
CA VAL A 240 5.06 19.95 6.79
C VAL A 240 5.70 19.85 5.41
N GLU A 241 6.60 18.89 5.29
CA GLU A 241 7.13 18.40 4.01
C GLU A 241 6.90 16.90 3.94
N THR A 242 6.21 16.41 2.91
CA THR A 242 5.80 15.01 2.77
C THR A 242 6.44 14.37 1.55
N HIS A 243 7.03 13.19 1.76
CA HIS A 243 7.61 12.32 0.73
C HIS A 243 6.87 11.00 0.69
N VAL A 244 6.18 10.71 -0.41
CA VAL A 244 5.63 9.38 -0.69
C VAL A 244 6.74 8.58 -1.37
N THR A 245 7.31 7.62 -0.65
CA THR A 245 8.51 6.89 -1.08
C THR A 245 8.29 5.39 -1.27
N GLY A 246 7.08 4.92 -0.98
CA GLY A 246 6.62 3.57 -1.28
C GLY A 246 5.17 3.66 -1.70
N SER A 247 4.89 3.37 -2.97
CA SER A 247 3.55 3.38 -3.56
C SER A 247 3.53 2.48 -4.78
N VAL A 248 2.35 2.21 -5.30
CA VAL A 248 2.20 1.47 -6.57
C VAL A 248 2.93 2.18 -7.72
N ARG A 249 2.99 3.51 -7.71
CA ARG A 249 3.73 4.29 -8.70
C ARG A 249 5.23 3.99 -8.64
N GLU A 250 5.80 3.96 -7.43
CA GLU A 250 7.21 3.58 -7.22
C GLU A 250 7.47 2.13 -7.63
N LEU A 251 6.55 1.22 -7.32
CA LEU A 251 6.62 -0.18 -7.74
C LEU A 251 6.67 -0.30 -9.28
N CYS A 252 5.78 0.41 -9.98
CA CYS A 252 5.77 0.46 -11.45
C CYS A 252 7.04 1.07 -12.02
N SER A 253 7.53 2.17 -11.43
CA SER A 253 8.75 2.84 -11.87
C SER A 253 9.97 1.95 -11.71
N ALA A 254 10.07 1.23 -10.59
CA ALA A 254 11.15 0.27 -10.34
C ALA A 254 11.08 -0.92 -11.29
N ALA A 255 9.88 -1.48 -11.52
CA ALA A 255 9.68 -2.54 -12.50
C ALA A 255 10.05 -2.07 -13.93
N ALA A 256 9.70 -0.85 -14.31
CA ALA A 256 10.07 -0.26 -15.60
C ALA A 256 11.60 -0.09 -15.73
N ALA A 257 12.27 0.38 -14.67
CA ALA A 257 13.74 0.48 -14.66
C ALA A 257 14.41 -0.90 -14.79
N ALA A 258 13.89 -1.91 -14.11
CA ALA A 258 14.36 -3.29 -14.23
C ALA A 258 14.15 -3.83 -15.66
N CYS A 259 12.97 -3.59 -16.28
CA CYS A 259 12.73 -3.91 -17.68
C CYS A 259 13.78 -3.25 -18.62
N SER A 260 14.04 -1.95 -18.40
CA SER A 260 15.05 -1.22 -19.20
C SER A 260 16.45 -1.83 -19.07
N SER A 261 16.84 -2.27 -17.87
CA SER A 261 18.15 -2.91 -17.65
C SER A 261 18.31 -4.25 -18.37
N LEU A 262 17.20 -4.91 -18.71
CA LEU A 262 17.12 -6.15 -19.47
C LEU A 262 16.92 -5.92 -20.98
N GLY A 263 16.95 -4.64 -21.43
CA GLY A 263 16.84 -4.26 -22.83
C GLY A 263 15.40 -4.13 -23.34
N TYR A 264 14.39 -4.18 -22.48
CA TYR A 264 13.01 -3.87 -22.86
C TYR A 264 12.79 -2.36 -22.92
N THR A 265 11.91 -1.93 -23.83
CA THR A 265 11.35 -0.58 -23.80
C THR A 265 10.08 -0.61 -22.93
N PRO A 266 10.11 -0.08 -21.69
CA PRO A 266 8.97 -0.13 -20.80
C PRO A 266 7.94 0.96 -21.14
N ILE A 267 6.67 0.62 -21.00
CA ILE A 267 5.52 1.52 -21.17
C ILE A 267 4.60 1.29 -19.98
N VAL A 268 4.56 2.25 -19.05
CA VAL A 268 3.60 2.23 -17.95
C VAL A 268 2.25 2.72 -18.47
N LEU A 269 1.28 1.82 -18.52
CA LEU A 269 -0.08 2.11 -19.01
C LEU A 269 -0.92 2.83 -17.96
N THR A 270 -0.78 2.40 -16.70
CA THR A 270 -1.49 2.98 -15.55
C THR A 270 -0.82 2.58 -14.24
N ASP A 271 -0.97 3.40 -13.22
CA ASP A 271 -0.61 3.12 -11.82
C ASP A 271 -1.84 3.19 -10.87
N VAL A 272 -3.05 3.19 -11.44
CA VAL A 272 -4.32 3.25 -10.72
C VAL A 272 -5.34 2.23 -11.23
N LEU A 273 -4.86 1.04 -11.64
CA LEU A 273 -5.71 -0.04 -12.13
C LEU A 273 -6.68 -0.51 -11.04
N SER A 274 -7.98 -0.56 -11.34
CA SER A 274 -9.02 -0.97 -10.38
C SER A 274 -10.17 -1.76 -11.02
N CYS A 275 -9.92 -2.43 -12.15
CA CYS A 275 -10.91 -3.28 -12.83
C CYS A 275 -10.89 -4.73 -12.31
N GLN A 276 -11.73 -5.59 -12.92
CA GLN A 276 -11.64 -7.02 -12.65
C GLN A 276 -10.30 -7.60 -13.15
N ALA A 277 -9.74 -8.52 -12.38
CA ALA A 277 -8.46 -9.16 -12.69
C ALA A 277 -8.45 -9.85 -14.07
N ARG A 278 -9.54 -10.53 -14.42
CA ARG A 278 -9.70 -11.19 -15.73
C ARG A 278 -9.63 -10.21 -16.89
N ASP A 279 -10.30 -9.06 -16.74
CA ASP A 279 -10.35 -8.05 -17.81
C ASP A 279 -8.96 -7.45 -18.03
N ALA A 280 -8.21 -7.18 -16.97
CA ALA A 280 -6.83 -6.72 -17.05
C ALA A 280 -5.93 -7.75 -17.77
N GLY A 281 -6.07 -9.04 -17.48
CA GLY A 281 -5.34 -10.12 -18.15
C GLY A 281 -5.66 -10.19 -19.65
N GLN A 282 -6.92 -10.03 -20.03
CA GLN A 282 -7.36 -9.99 -21.41
C GLN A 282 -6.82 -8.76 -22.16
N VAL A 283 -6.79 -7.60 -21.52
CA VAL A 283 -6.19 -6.38 -22.11
C VAL A 283 -4.70 -6.59 -22.42
N LEU A 284 -3.92 -7.13 -21.45
CA LEU A 284 -2.50 -7.39 -21.66
C LEU A 284 -2.27 -8.41 -22.79
N SER A 285 -3.06 -9.46 -22.87
CA SER A 285 -2.93 -10.44 -23.95
C SER A 285 -3.36 -9.89 -25.32
N ALA A 286 -4.33 -8.99 -25.37
CA ALA A 286 -4.70 -8.28 -26.61
C ALA A 286 -3.56 -7.37 -27.10
N ILE A 287 -2.88 -6.68 -26.18
CA ILE A 287 -1.67 -5.89 -26.49
C ILE A 287 -0.56 -6.81 -27.02
N ALA A 288 -0.35 -7.99 -26.40
CA ALA A 288 0.63 -8.96 -26.86
C ALA A 288 0.38 -9.39 -28.32
N ARG A 289 -0.87 -9.72 -28.66
CA ARG A 289 -1.24 -10.10 -30.05
C ARG A 289 -0.97 -8.98 -31.06
N THR A 290 -1.13 -7.74 -30.66
CA THR A 290 -0.87 -6.59 -31.54
C THR A 290 0.62 -6.39 -31.78
N HIS A 291 1.46 -6.60 -30.76
CA HIS A 291 2.86 -6.19 -30.76
C HIS A 291 3.88 -7.34 -30.88
N ALA A 292 3.43 -8.61 -30.80
CA ALA A 292 4.34 -9.78 -30.81
C ALA A 292 5.20 -9.91 -32.09
N GLN A 293 4.80 -9.28 -33.19
CA GLN A 293 5.51 -9.34 -34.48
C GLN A 293 6.22 -8.03 -34.85
N ASP A 294 6.22 -7.02 -33.96
CA ASP A 294 6.84 -5.71 -34.24
C ASP A 294 8.38 -5.76 -34.29
N GLY A 295 8.99 -6.87 -33.90
CA GLY A 295 10.44 -7.02 -33.81
C GLY A 295 11.11 -6.14 -32.75
N GLN A 296 10.34 -5.67 -31.75
CA GLN A 296 10.82 -4.80 -30.68
C GLN A 296 10.64 -5.47 -29.33
N LYS A 297 11.69 -5.37 -28.51
CA LYS A 297 11.65 -5.83 -27.12
C LYS A 297 10.92 -4.81 -26.25
N ARG A 298 9.70 -5.11 -25.80
CA ARG A 298 8.82 -4.19 -25.07
C ARG A 298 8.31 -4.79 -23.77
N ALA A 299 8.05 -3.92 -22.79
CA ALA A 299 7.34 -4.27 -21.57
C ALA A 299 6.18 -3.31 -21.36
N PHE A 300 4.97 -3.83 -21.14
CA PHE A 300 3.80 -3.02 -20.77
C PHE A 300 3.44 -3.30 -19.33
N LEU A 301 3.34 -2.23 -18.52
CA LEU A 301 3.17 -2.33 -17.08
C LEU A 301 1.84 -1.70 -16.65
N MET A 302 1.16 -2.36 -15.74
CA MET A 302 -0.04 -1.84 -15.08
C MET A 302 0.11 -2.04 -13.58
N GLY A 303 -0.02 -0.98 -12.80
CA GLY A 303 -0.03 -1.03 -11.34
C GLY A 303 -1.40 -0.66 -10.79
N GLY A 304 -1.75 -1.23 -9.65
CA GLY A 304 -3.01 -0.95 -9.01
C GLY A 304 -3.49 -2.06 -8.09
N GLU A 305 -4.80 -2.14 -7.91
CA GLU A 305 -5.46 -3.18 -7.13
C GLU A 305 -6.68 -3.69 -7.89
N THR A 306 -6.54 -4.82 -8.57
CA THR A 306 -7.67 -5.45 -9.27
C THR A 306 -8.59 -6.18 -8.28
N VAL A 307 -9.80 -6.47 -8.72
CA VAL A 307 -10.79 -7.21 -7.92
C VAL A 307 -11.15 -8.54 -8.56
N VAL A 308 -11.59 -9.49 -7.73
CA VAL A 308 -12.10 -10.79 -8.18
C VAL A 308 -13.56 -10.89 -7.81
N HIS A 309 -14.40 -11.22 -8.78
CA HIS A 309 -15.79 -11.62 -8.51
C HIS A 309 -15.81 -13.10 -8.15
N VAL A 310 -16.01 -13.39 -6.86
CA VAL A 310 -15.98 -14.77 -6.35
C VAL A 310 -17.31 -15.44 -6.66
N THR A 311 -17.30 -16.43 -7.56
CA THR A 311 -18.46 -17.24 -7.97
C THR A 311 -18.28 -18.70 -7.61
N GLY A 312 -17.04 -19.16 -7.53
CA GLY A 312 -16.65 -20.54 -7.24
C GLY A 312 -16.16 -20.77 -5.81
N ARG A 313 -15.59 -21.96 -5.59
CA ARG A 313 -15.02 -22.39 -4.30
C ARG A 313 -13.54 -22.74 -4.41
N GLY A 314 -12.91 -22.39 -5.52
CA GLY A 314 -11.51 -22.67 -5.77
C GLY A 314 -10.57 -21.84 -4.91
N LYS A 315 -9.27 -22.06 -5.11
CA LYS A 315 -8.18 -21.35 -4.44
C LYS A 315 -7.47 -20.45 -5.46
N GLY A 316 -7.26 -19.18 -5.10
CA GLY A 316 -6.55 -18.21 -5.93
C GLY A 316 -6.63 -16.81 -5.36
N GLY A 317 -6.00 -15.87 -6.05
CA GLY A 317 -6.05 -14.45 -5.79
C GLY A 317 -6.15 -13.65 -7.08
N ARG A 318 -6.20 -12.33 -6.98
CA ARG A 318 -6.41 -11.42 -8.11
C ARG A 318 -5.23 -11.45 -9.11
N ASN A 319 -4.02 -11.55 -8.61
CA ASN A 319 -2.83 -11.60 -9.45
C ASN A 319 -2.71 -12.93 -10.21
N GLN A 320 -3.06 -14.02 -9.55
CA GLN A 320 -3.12 -15.34 -10.16
C GLN A 320 -4.24 -15.42 -11.21
N GLU A 321 -5.41 -14.84 -10.91
CA GLU A 321 -6.54 -14.82 -11.83
C GLU A 321 -6.25 -13.96 -13.07
N LEU A 322 -5.59 -12.79 -12.91
CA LEU A 322 -5.13 -11.94 -14.00
C LEU A 322 -4.19 -12.71 -14.94
N ALA A 323 -3.16 -13.34 -14.36
CA ALA A 323 -2.19 -14.10 -15.15
C ALA A 323 -2.86 -15.28 -15.88
N LEU A 324 -3.71 -16.07 -15.20
CA LEU A 324 -4.39 -17.20 -15.84
C LEU A 324 -5.32 -16.76 -16.96
N ALA A 325 -6.01 -15.62 -16.80
CA ALA A 325 -6.88 -15.07 -17.83
C ALA A 325 -6.10 -14.67 -19.10
N ALA A 326 -4.88 -14.18 -18.96
CA ALA A 326 -4.03 -13.87 -20.11
C ALA A 326 -3.56 -15.12 -20.86
N ALA A 327 -3.42 -16.27 -20.20
CA ALA A 327 -2.81 -17.48 -20.77
C ALA A 327 -3.51 -17.99 -22.01
N GLN A 328 -4.84 -17.90 -22.08
CA GLN A 328 -5.62 -18.43 -23.21
C GLN A 328 -5.32 -17.66 -24.50
N GLU A 329 -5.30 -16.36 -24.43
CA GLU A 329 -5.11 -15.47 -25.57
C GLU A 329 -3.62 -15.33 -25.98
N LEU A 330 -2.69 -15.66 -25.07
CA LEU A 330 -1.26 -15.75 -25.37
C LEU A 330 -0.89 -17.06 -26.10
N SER A 331 -1.80 -18.01 -26.20
CA SER A 331 -1.51 -19.34 -26.78
C SER A 331 -0.83 -19.24 -28.16
N GLY A 332 0.35 -19.85 -28.27
CA GLY A 332 1.16 -19.84 -29.51
C GLY A 332 2.05 -18.60 -29.70
N ILE A 333 1.97 -17.59 -28.84
CA ILE A 333 2.86 -16.42 -28.90
C ILE A 333 4.07 -16.71 -27.99
N THR A 334 5.05 -17.44 -28.53
CA THR A 334 6.21 -17.92 -27.76
C THR A 334 7.17 -16.82 -27.31
N THR A 335 7.04 -15.62 -27.88
CA THR A 335 7.84 -14.42 -27.56
C THR A 335 7.22 -13.55 -26.46
N ALA A 336 6.05 -13.91 -25.92
CA ALA A 336 5.37 -13.10 -24.91
C ALA A 336 5.10 -13.88 -23.62
N ALA A 337 5.14 -13.14 -22.50
CA ALA A 337 4.75 -13.62 -21.20
C ALA A 337 4.03 -12.52 -20.41
N VAL A 338 3.09 -12.92 -19.55
CA VAL A 338 2.42 -12.04 -18.59
C VAL A 338 2.66 -12.56 -17.18
N PHE A 339 3.02 -11.67 -16.28
CA PHE A 339 3.02 -11.96 -14.85
C PHE A 339 2.31 -10.86 -14.06
N SER A 340 1.78 -11.21 -12.90
CA SER A 340 1.20 -10.27 -11.95
C SER A 340 1.51 -10.71 -10.53
N ILE A 341 1.89 -9.76 -9.67
CA ILE A 341 2.25 -10.02 -8.27
C ILE A 341 1.69 -8.96 -7.32
N GLY A 342 1.35 -9.39 -6.10
CA GLY A 342 1.18 -8.51 -4.95
C GLY A 342 2.52 -8.21 -4.29
N SER A 343 2.77 -6.95 -4.00
CA SER A 343 4.04 -6.50 -3.41
C SER A 343 4.28 -7.04 -1.99
N ASP A 344 3.23 -7.45 -1.27
CA ASP A 344 3.32 -8.03 0.07
C ASP A 344 3.76 -9.51 0.10
N GLY A 345 3.82 -10.14 -1.08
CA GLY A 345 4.26 -11.54 -1.24
C GLY A 345 3.14 -12.56 -1.05
N THR A 346 1.90 -12.11 -0.99
CA THR A 346 0.70 -12.96 -0.89
C THR A 346 -0.35 -12.54 -1.90
N ASP A 347 -1.20 -13.48 -2.32
CA ASP A 347 -2.29 -13.19 -3.25
C ASP A 347 -3.54 -14.00 -2.87
N GLY A 348 -4.52 -13.30 -2.28
CA GLY A 348 -5.71 -13.92 -1.70
C GLY A 348 -5.34 -14.87 -0.55
N PRO A 349 -6.09 -15.97 -0.33
CA PRO A 349 -5.82 -16.93 0.74
C PRO A 349 -4.74 -17.97 0.33
N THR A 350 -3.67 -17.52 -0.34
CA THR A 350 -2.60 -18.39 -0.86
C THR A 350 -1.23 -17.97 -0.34
N ASP A 351 -0.25 -18.85 -0.49
CA ASP A 351 1.16 -18.63 -0.18
C ASP A 351 1.98 -18.11 -1.38
N ALA A 352 1.33 -17.96 -2.54
CA ALA A 352 1.94 -17.38 -3.72
C ALA A 352 1.72 -15.86 -3.78
N ALA A 353 2.71 -15.12 -4.27
CA ALA A 353 2.61 -13.68 -4.50
C ALA A 353 1.81 -13.36 -5.76
N GLY A 354 1.66 -14.31 -6.68
CA GLY A 354 0.96 -14.10 -7.94
C GLY A 354 1.19 -15.19 -8.96
N GLY A 355 1.10 -14.85 -10.25
CA GLY A 355 1.18 -15.81 -11.35
C GLY A 355 1.97 -15.32 -12.55
N TYR A 356 2.53 -16.28 -13.28
CA TYR A 356 3.24 -16.13 -14.55
C TYR A 356 2.66 -17.06 -15.60
N VAL A 357 2.46 -16.58 -16.81
CA VAL A 357 2.02 -17.35 -17.97
C VAL A 357 2.77 -16.91 -19.23
N ASP A 358 2.89 -17.83 -20.19
CA ASP A 358 3.52 -17.61 -21.49
C ASP A 358 2.72 -18.30 -22.61
N GLY A 359 3.21 -18.19 -23.85
CA GLY A 359 2.56 -18.78 -25.02
C GLY A 359 2.35 -20.30 -24.98
N ASP A 360 3.06 -21.02 -24.10
CA ASP A 360 2.93 -22.48 -23.94
C ASP A 360 1.97 -22.87 -22.80
N THR A 361 1.56 -21.93 -21.95
CA THR A 361 0.81 -22.23 -20.73
C THR A 361 -0.53 -22.90 -21.02
N ALA A 362 -1.29 -22.39 -22.01
CA ALA A 362 -2.58 -22.96 -22.38
C ALA A 362 -2.47 -24.39 -22.91
N SER A 363 -1.48 -24.66 -23.75
CA SER A 363 -1.24 -26.02 -24.31
C SER A 363 -0.81 -27.00 -23.22
N ARG A 364 0.03 -26.58 -22.27
CA ARG A 364 0.43 -27.41 -21.12
C ARG A 364 -0.74 -27.78 -20.23
N LEU A 365 -1.66 -26.86 -19.95
CA LEU A 365 -2.88 -27.12 -19.18
C LEU A 365 -3.83 -28.04 -19.94
N SER A 366 -4.07 -27.78 -21.23
CA SER A 366 -4.92 -28.61 -22.09
C SER A 366 -4.42 -30.06 -22.18
N ALA A 367 -3.10 -30.25 -22.30
CA ALA A 367 -2.49 -31.60 -22.31
C ALA A 367 -2.72 -32.39 -21.01
N GLN A 368 -3.02 -31.70 -19.90
CA GLN A 368 -3.38 -32.29 -18.60
C GLN A 368 -4.90 -32.36 -18.40
N GLY A 369 -5.70 -32.06 -19.41
CA GLY A 369 -7.17 -32.04 -19.34
C GLY A 369 -7.74 -30.89 -18.51
N ILE A 370 -6.97 -29.82 -18.28
CA ILE A 370 -7.36 -28.66 -17.49
C ILE A 370 -7.89 -27.55 -18.39
N SER A 371 -9.14 -27.14 -18.20
CA SER A 371 -9.77 -26.02 -18.89
C SER A 371 -9.53 -24.71 -18.14
N ILE A 372 -8.85 -23.76 -18.77
CA ILE A 372 -8.63 -22.41 -18.21
C ILE A 372 -9.98 -21.72 -17.89
N ALA A 373 -10.95 -21.81 -18.81
CA ALA A 373 -12.27 -21.21 -18.61
C ALA A 373 -12.98 -21.76 -17.35
N GLN A 374 -12.93 -23.10 -17.14
CA GLN A 374 -13.50 -23.71 -15.96
C GLN A 374 -12.76 -23.29 -14.70
N MET A 375 -11.42 -23.28 -14.70
CA MET A 375 -10.62 -22.84 -13.55
C MET A 375 -10.91 -21.38 -13.15
N LEU A 376 -11.09 -20.51 -14.12
CA LEU A 376 -11.48 -19.12 -13.89
C LEU A 376 -12.92 -19.05 -13.32
N GLN A 377 -13.87 -19.81 -13.85
CA GLN A 377 -15.25 -19.83 -13.35
C GLN A 377 -15.33 -20.30 -11.88
N GLU A 378 -14.47 -21.25 -11.49
CA GLU A 378 -14.38 -21.78 -10.15
C GLU A 378 -13.49 -20.92 -9.21
N ASN A 379 -12.91 -19.81 -9.67
CA ASN A 379 -11.90 -19.00 -8.97
C ASN A 379 -10.71 -19.86 -8.48
N ASN A 380 -10.25 -20.79 -9.31
CA ASN A 380 -9.26 -21.81 -8.98
C ASN A 380 -7.92 -21.60 -9.71
N ALA A 381 -7.52 -20.34 -9.83
CA ALA A 381 -6.30 -19.97 -10.56
C ALA A 381 -5.02 -20.55 -9.94
N TYR A 382 -4.98 -20.71 -8.61
CA TYR A 382 -3.84 -21.30 -7.91
C TYR A 382 -3.49 -22.69 -8.44
N HIS A 383 -4.45 -23.61 -8.47
CA HIS A 383 -4.19 -24.98 -8.90
C HIS A 383 -3.89 -25.08 -10.41
N ALA A 384 -4.49 -24.23 -11.23
CA ALA A 384 -4.14 -24.19 -12.65
C ALA A 384 -2.68 -23.73 -12.86
N LEU A 385 -2.28 -22.66 -12.20
CA LEU A 385 -0.91 -22.15 -12.27
C LEU A 385 0.12 -23.10 -11.65
N GLU A 386 -0.24 -23.77 -10.55
CA GLU A 386 0.59 -24.83 -9.95
C GLU A 386 0.90 -25.93 -11.00
N LYS A 387 -0.12 -26.43 -11.70
CA LYS A 387 0.03 -27.46 -12.77
C LYS A 387 0.83 -26.93 -13.98
N ALA A 388 0.81 -25.64 -14.22
CA ALA A 388 1.58 -25.00 -15.27
C ALA A 388 2.99 -24.55 -14.82
N ASN A 389 3.41 -24.78 -13.59
CA ASN A 389 4.61 -24.20 -12.97
C ASN A 389 4.64 -22.66 -13.07
N GLY A 390 3.48 -22.04 -13.02
CA GLY A 390 3.29 -20.59 -13.20
C GLY A 390 3.11 -19.81 -11.88
N LEU A 391 3.15 -20.44 -10.71
CA LEU A 391 3.10 -19.72 -9.44
C LEU A 391 4.39 -18.95 -9.19
N ILE A 392 4.24 -17.79 -8.54
CA ILE A 392 5.35 -16.93 -8.12
C ILE A 392 5.36 -16.91 -6.60
N PHE A 393 6.50 -17.25 -6.01
CA PHE A 393 6.72 -17.24 -4.56
C PHE A 393 7.83 -16.28 -4.21
N THR A 394 7.53 -15.30 -3.37
CA THR A 394 8.52 -14.35 -2.82
C THR A 394 8.69 -14.52 -1.31
N GLY A 395 7.74 -15.21 -0.67
CA GLY A 395 7.54 -15.12 0.77
C GLY A 395 7.04 -13.74 1.21
N PRO A 396 6.74 -13.55 2.49
CA PRO A 396 6.37 -12.24 3.02
C PRO A 396 7.49 -11.22 2.81
N THR A 397 7.19 -10.12 2.11
CA THR A 397 8.20 -9.12 1.73
C THR A 397 8.42 -8.03 2.77
N GLY A 398 7.44 -7.81 3.65
CA GLY A 398 7.46 -6.74 4.65
C GLY A 398 7.00 -5.38 4.12
N THR A 399 6.62 -5.27 2.85
CA THR A 399 5.96 -4.09 2.26
C THR A 399 4.54 -4.42 1.82
N ASN A 400 3.71 -3.41 1.56
CA ASN A 400 2.44 -3.52 0.85
C ASN A 400 2.17 -2.18 0.16
N VAL A 401 2.36 -2.16 -1.14
CA VAL A 401 2.14 -1.01 -2.02
C VAL A 401 1.34 -1.43 -3.25
N ASN A 402 0.33 -2.29 -3.05
CA ASN A 402 -0.52 -2.88 -4.08
C ASN A 402 0.24 -3.82 -5.05
N ASP A 403 -0.26 -3.94 -6.27
CA ASP A 403 0.13 -4.95 -7.25
C ASP A 403 0.78 -4.33 -8.48
N VAL A 404 1.58 -5.14 -9.21
CA VAL A 404 2.05 -4.83 -10.54
C VAL A 404 1.84 -6.02 -11.48
N ALA A 405 1.28 -5.74 -12.66
CA ALA A 405 1.16 -6.67 -13.77
C ALA A 405 2.04 -6.21 -14.93
N VAL A 406 2.74 -7.15 -15.55
CA VAL A 406 3.67 -6.86 -16.63
C VAL A 406 3.47 -7.85 -17.77
N LEU A 407 3.34 -7.32 -18.99
CA LEU A 407 3.49 -8.06 -20.22
C LEU A 407 4.89 -7.82 -20.75
N LEU A 408 5.64 -8.88 -20.95
CA LEU A 408 6.93 -8.88 -21.65
C LEU A 408 6.74 -9.39 -23.08
N ILE A 409 7.32 -8.70 -24.05
CA ILE A 409 7.42 -9.13 -25.45
C ILE A 409 8.89 -9.08 -25.83
N ASP A 410 9.45 -10.24 -26.18
CA ASP A 410 10.82 -10.35 -26.68
C ASP A 410 10.84 -10.39 -28.21
N THR A 411 11.98 -10.16 -28.79
CA THR A 411 12.17 -10.34 -30.24
C THR A 411 12.19 -11.83 -30.59
N ALA A 412 11.58 -12.21 -31.69
CA ALA A 412 11.76 -13.54 -32.23
C ALA A 412 13.25 -13.74 -32.61
N ASN A 413 13.89 -14.79 -32.04
CA ASN A 413 15.22 -15.19 -32.46
C ASN A 413 15.19 -15.80 -33.86
#